data_8bceef3172bfa3b759bd9e07f19e2d9d
#
_entry.id   8bceef3172bfa3b759bd9e07f19e2d9d
#
_cell.length_a   1.000
_cell.length_b   1.000
_cell.length_c   1.000
_cell.angle_alpha   90.00
_cell.angle_beta   90.00
_cell.angle_gamma   90.00
#
_symmetry.space_group_name_H-M   'P 1'
#
loop_
_entity.id
_entity.type
_entity.pdbx_description
1 polymer ?
#
loop_
_entity_poly.entity_id
_entity_poly.type
_entity_poly.pdbx_seq_one_letter_code
_entity_poly.pdbx_strand_id
1 'polypeptide(L)'
;MAALKGLRPEKVFEYFEKLCSVPHGSGNTKIISDLCVGFAKELGLRYRQEACNNLIIWKDGSAGYEQSEPIILQGHIDMVCAKTDECAKDMAAEGLDLRTDGEWVWADQTSLGGDNGIAVAMILAILADDTLPHPPLEAVFTVDEEVGMDGAFALDCSDLKGKKLLNLDSEEEGIFTVSCAGGMRADCTLPGKREPLGGESCYAVTLSGLQGGHSGGDIDKGRGSANALMGRVLYSAMEQFPGLRLAAIQGGRFDNVICSRCDAVIAVPAGKEADLEQFIRGFDATLKNEYAGCDAGVTLECAKTESSPAVSAETTSVMLHTLLALPQGVEEMSADFPGLVQTSLNLGVMHLTEDGLHFSYSIRSCIASQKAMLAQRVHAIVEFAGGTVSERGNYPGWQYARDSKLRELVLDVYRDLTGTEGKIDATHGGLECGLFIEKIPGLDAISLGPELHDVHSVRERLSVPSTERVYELVCEVLRRSR
;
A
#
# COMPACT_ATOMS: atom_id res chain seq x y z
N MET A 1 -23.88 -24.99 14.55
CA MET A 1 -23.08 -26.05 13.88
C MET A 1 -21.90 -25.34 13.25
N ALA A 2 -20.71 -25.93 13.30
CA ALA A 2 -19.53 -25.36 12.66
C ALA A 2 -19.82 -25.17 11.15
N ALA A 3 -19.70 -23.91 10.67
CA ALA A 3 -20.10 -23.53 9.31
C ALA A 3 -19.19 -24.16 8.25
N LEU A 4 -17.90 -24.37 8.58
CA LEU A 4 -16.87 -24.87 7.68
C LEU A 4 -16.57 -26.37 7.86
N LYS A 5 -17.38 -27.09 8.65
CA LYS A 5 -17.16 -28.51 8.93
C LYS A 5 -17.19 -29.35 7.64
N GLY A 6 -16.14 -30.15 7.45
CA GLY A 6 -16.01 -31.07 6.31
C GLY A 6 -15.29 -30.48 5.09
N LEU A 7 -14.91 -29.19 5.11
CA LEU A 7 -14.02 -28.59 4.14
C LEU A 7 -12.60 -29.14 4.34
N ARG A 8 -11.82 -29.17 3.27
CA ARG A 8 -10.41 -29.61 3.31
C ARG A 8 -9.45 -28.46 3.00
N PRO A 9 -8.30 -28.36 3.68
CA PRO A 9 -7.81 -29.24 4.77
C PRO A 9 -8.60 -28.99 6.07
N GLU A 10 -9.13 -30.06 6.68
CA GLU A 10 -10.06 -29.94 7.81
C GLU A 10 -9.50 -29.10 8.96
N LYS A 11 -8.22 -29.31 9.31
CA LYS A 11 -7.57 -28.61 10.41
C LYS A 11 -7.36 -27.11 10.14
N VAL A 12 -7.11 -26.74 8.89
CA VAL A 12 -7.00 -25.34 8.48
C VAL A 12 -8.33 -24.62 8.67
N PHE A 13 -9.43 -25.18 8.15
CA PHE A 13 -10.75 -24.58 8.28
C PHE A 13 -11.30 -24.62 9.72
N GLU A 14 -10.88 -25.60 10.55
CA GLU A 14 -11.14 -25.55 12.00
C GLU A 14 -10.50 -24.34 12.68
N TYR A 15 -9.21 -24.06 12.40
CA TYR A 15 -8.53 -22.88 12.95
C TYR A 15 -9.10 -21.60 12.37
N PHE A 16 -9.36 -21.53 11.06
CA PHE A 16 -9.94 -20.36 10.43
C PHE A 16 -11.31 -19.98 11.03
N GLU A 17 -12.19 -20.96 11.22
CA GLU A 17 -13.49 -20.73 11.87
C GLU A 17 -13.34 -20.22 13.32
N LYS A 18 -12.34 -20.70 14.08
CA LYS A 18 -12.04 -20.21 15.43
C LYS A 18 -11.49 -18.77 15.41
N LEU A 19 -10.60 -18.44 14.47
CA LEU A 19 -10.09 -17.06 14.31
C LEU A 19 -11.25 -16.11 13.99
N CYS A 20 -12.09 -16.44 13.02
CA CYS A 20 -13.26 -15.64 12.64
C CYS A 20 -14.32 -15.55 13.74
N SER A 21 -14.30 -16.39 14.79
CA SER A 21 -15.26 -16.34 15.89
C SER A 21 -15.04 -15.19 16.87
N VAL A 22 -13.92 -14.49 16.78
CA VAL A 22 -13.57 -13.34 17.61
C VAL A 22 -13.37 -12.08 16.77
N PRO A 23 -13.64 -10.88 17.33
CA PRO A 23 -13.34 -9.63 16.61
C PRO A 23 -11.82 -9.43 16.48
N HIS A 24 -11.37 -9.02 15.29
CA HIS A 24 -9.93 -8.84 15.01
C HIS A 24 -9.63 -7.79 13.95
N GLY A 25 -10.42 -6.73 13.88
CA GLY A 25 -10.08 -5.57 13.05
C GLY A 25 -8.78 -4.90 13.49
N SER A 26 -8.07 -4.24 12.57
CA SER A 26 -6.88 -3.46 12.88
C SER A 26 -7.12 -2.50 14.06
N GLY A 27 -6.14 -2.39 14.95
CA GLY A 27 -6.27 -1.67 16.22
C GLY A 27 -7.05 -2.43 17.33
N ASN A 28 -7.67 -3.58 17.03
CA ASN A 28 -8.43 -4.40 17.98
C ASN A 28 -7.92 -5.85 18.01
N THR A 29 -6.61 -6.02 18.13
CA THR A 29 -5.92 -7.30 17.91
C THR A 29 -5.66 -8.12 19.17
N LYS A 30 -5.98 -7.59 20.36
CA LYS A 30 -5.67 -8.28 21.64
C LYS A 30 -6.38 -9.62 21.81
N ILE A 31 -7.66 -9.71 21.45
CA ILE A 31 -8.47 -10.92 21.65
C ILE A 31 -7.97 -12.03 20.74
N ILE A 32 -7.72 -11.74 19.47
CA ILE A 32 -7.21 -12.74 18.52
C ILE A 32 -5.78 -13.18 18.84
N SER A 33 -4.92 -12.25 19.26
CA SER A 33 -3.57 -12.58 19.71
C SER A 33 -3.59 -13.52 20.92
N ASP A 34 -4.48 -13.25 21.91
CA ASP A 34 -4.67 -14.13 23.08
C ASP A 34 -5.24 -15.49 22.69
N LEU A 35 -6.12 -15.54 21.70
CA LEU A 35 -6.62 -16.80 21.14
C LEU A 35 -5.49 -17.62 20.54
N CYS A 36 -4.60 -17.00 19.74
CA CYS A 36 -3.42 -17.66 19.16
C CYS A 36 -2.43 -18.13 20.26
N VAL A 37 -2.25 -17.34 21.32
CA VAL A 37 -1.50 -17.78 22.53
C VAL A 37 -2.15 -19.00 23.16
N GLY A 38 -3.49 -19.06 23.20
CA GLY A 38 -4.24 -20.24 23.67
C GLY A 38 -3.86 -21.49 22.89
N PHE A 39 -3.83 -21.40 21.56
CA PHE A 39 -3.41 -22.54 20.70
C PHE A 39 -1.97 -22.95 20.95
N ALA A 40 -1.05 -22.00 21.08
CA ALA A 40 0.35 -22.34 21.39
C ALA A 40 0.47 -23.11 22.74
N LYS A 41 -0.31 -22.72 23.75
CA LYS A 41 -0.36 -23.42 25.04
C LYS A 41 -0.98 -24.82 24.94
N GLU A 42 -2.07 -24.98 24.19
CA GLU A 42 -2.70 -26.28 23.96
C GLU A 42 -1.75 -27.26 23.26
N LEU A 43 -0.94 -26.75 22.34
CA LEU A 43 0.10 -27.53 21.63
C LEU A 43 1.39 -27.73 22.44
N GLY A 44 1.51 -27.09 23.61
CA GLY A 44 2.74 -27.17 24.44
C GLY A 44 3.95 -26.49 23.80
N LEU A 45 3.76 -25.54 22.89
CA LEU A 45 4.82 -24.86 22.16
C LEU A 45 5.32 -23.62 22.91
N ARG A 46 6.61 -23.32 22.74
CA ARG A 46 7.19 -22.05 23.21
C ARG A 46 6.60 -20.90 22.39
N TYR A 47 6.30 -19.80 23.06
CA TYR A 47 5.80 -18.59 22.40
C TYR A 47 6.30 -17.32 23.10
N ARG A 48 6.23 -16.18 22.37
CA ARG A 48 6.42 -14.83 22.88
C ARG A 48 5.35 -13.93 22.31
N GLN A 49 4.53 -13.36 23.17
CA GLN A 49 3.57 -12.30 22.82
C GLN A 49 4.17 -10.95 23.19
N GLU A 50 4.21 -10.03 22.24
CA GLU A 50 4.73 -8.67 22.45
C GLU A 50 3.66 -7.72 22.98
N ALA A 51 4.08 -6.55 23.48
CA ALA A 51 3.18 -5.56 24.05
C ALA A 51 2.20 -4.99 23.01
N CYS A 52 2.57 -4.97 21.72
CA CYS A 52 1.71 -4.57 20.61
C CYS A 52 0.76 -5.68 20.14
N ASN A 53 0.83 -6.88 20.74
CA ASN A 53 0.10 -8.11 20.41
C ASN A 53 0.68 -8.95 19.26
N ASN A 54 1.85 -8.63 18.69
CA ASN A 54 2.56 -9.60 17.86
C ASN A 54 2.79 -10.90 18.61
N LEU A 55 2.81 -12.01 17.91
CA LEU A 55 3.04 -13.31 18.50
C LEU A 55 4.05 -14.11 17.70
N ILE A 56 5.04 -14.68 18.39
CA ILE A 56 5.98 -15.64 17.80
C ILE A 56 5.79 -16.99 18.51
N ILE A 57 5.69 -18.05 17.72
CA ILE A 57 5.59 -19.44 18.22
C ILE A 57 6.71 -20.27 17.60
N TRP A 58 7.40 -21.06 18.41
CA TRP A 58 8.48 -21.92 17.96
C TRP A 58 8.10 -23.39 18.08
N LYS A 59 8.41 -24.17 17.04
CA LYS A 59 8.31 -25.63 17.03
C LYS A 59 9.66 -26.22 16.65
N ASP A 60 10.17 -27.17 17.44
CA ASP A 60 11.42 -27.86 17.15
C ASP A 60 11.29 -28.70 15.86
N GLY A 61 12.42 -28.90 15.14
CA GLY A 61 12.44 -29.73 13.95
C GLY A 61 12.03 -31.17 14.22
N SER A 62 11.25 -31.74 13.32
CA SER A 62 10.85 -33.15 13.36
C SER A 62 12.06 -34.08 13.26
N ALA A 63 11.87 -35.37 13.57
CA ALA A 63 12.92 -36.38 13.53
C ALA A 63 13.71 -36.38 12.20
N GLY A 64 15.02 -36.15 12.27
CA GLY A 64 15.94 -36.01 11.14
C GLY A 64 16.05 -34.61 10.55
N TYR A 65 15.36 -33.59 11.12
CA TYR A 65 15.41 -32.19 10.73
C TYR A 65 15.90 -31.27 11.89
N GLU A 66 16.28 -31.82 13.03
CA GLU A 66 16.61 -31.06 14.25
C GLU A 66 17.77 -30.07 14.05
N GLN A 67 18.65 -30.37 13.08
CA GLN A 67 19.81 -29.54 12.74
C GLN A 67 19.65 -28.74 11.47
N SER A 68 18.47 -28.79 10.85
CA SER A 68 18.16 -28.00 9.66
C SER A 68 18.04 -26.51 10.05
N GLU A 69 18.28 -25.64 9.06
CA GLU A 69 18.09 -24.21 9.23
C GLU A 69 16.60 -23.89 9.50
N PRO A 70 16.27 -23.12 10.53
CA PRO A 70 14.87 -22.77 10.81
C PRO A 70 14.22 -22.03 9.67
N ILE A 71 12.90 -22.22 9.49
CA ILE A 71 12.07 -21.51 8.53
C ILE A 71 11.08 -20.63 9.28
N ILE A 72 10.96 -19.38 8.84
CA ILE A 72 9.96 -18.44 9.32
C ILE A 72 8.69 -18.61 8.46
N LEU A 73 7.55 -18.85 9.11
CA LEU A 73 6.22 -18.81 8.52
C LEU A 73 5.52 -17.57 9.04
N GLN A 74 5.01 -16.72 8.15
CA GLN A 74 4.49 -15.43 8.58
C GLN A 74 3.13 -15.12 7.93
N GLY A 75 2.26 -14.49 8.72
CA GLY A 75 1.00 -13.86 8.32
C GLY A 75 0.54 -12.87 9.39
N HIS A 76 -0.40 -11.98 9.05
CA HIS A 76 -0.97 -11.04 9.99
C HIS A 76 -2.32 -11.54 10.55
N ILE A 77 -2.67 -11.08 11.76
CA ILE A 77 -3.89 -11.52 12.48
C ILE A 77 -5.01 -10.47 12.50
N ASP A 78 -4.76 -9.28 12.02
CA ASP A 78 -5.78 -8.26 11.84
C ASP A 78 -6.46 -8.36 10.46
N MET A 79 -7.55 -7.63 10.30
CA MET A 79 -8.31 -7.56 9.05
C MET A 79 -8.93 -6.19 8.83
N VAL A 80 -9.22 -5.84 7.58
CA VAL A 80 -10.07 -4.69 7.25
C VAL A 80 -11.52 -5.01 7.60
N CYS A 81 -12.12 -4.20 8.45
CA CYS A 81 -13.53 -4.33 8.86
C CYS A 81 -14.46 -3.56 7.91
N ALA A 82 -14.96 -4.21 6.86
CA ALA A 82 -16.01 -3.68 6.00
C ALA A 82 -17.35 -4.37 6.29
N LYS A 83 -18.46 -3.61 6.24
CA LYS A 83 -19.83 -4.15 6.37
C LYS A 83 -20.81 -3.38 5.50
N THR A 84 -21.93 -4.02 5.12
CA THR A 84 -23.03 -3.34 4.43
C THR A 84 -23.75 -2.38 5.35
N ASP A 85 -24.50 -1.42 4.79
CA ASP A 85 -25.26 -0.45 5.56
C ASP A 85 -26.38 -1.11 6.40
N GLU A 86 -26.89 -2.26 5.94
CA GLU A 86 -27.94 -3.04 6.61
C GLU A 86 -27.39 -3.94 7.73
N CYS A 87 -26.09 -4.15 7.78
CA CYS A 87 -25.46 -5.03 8.76
C CYS A 87 -25.49 -4.40 10.16
N ALA A 88 -26.21 -5.03 11.07
CA ALA A 88 -26.32 -4.57 12.47
C ALA A 88 -25.13 -5.00 13.35
N LYS A 89 -24.22 -5.86 12.84
CA LYS A 89 -23.09 -6.41 13.60
C LYS A 89 -22.13 -5.32 14.08
N ASP A 90 -21.69 -5.44 15.32
CA ASP A 90 -20.57 -4.66 15.85
C ASP A 90 -19.25 -5.42 15.59
N MET A 91 -18.56 -5.03 14.51
CA MET A 91 -17.30 -5.66 14.11
C MET A 91 -16.17 -5.50 15.17
N ALA A 92 -16.34 -4.59 16.13
CA ALA A 92 -15.38 -4.43 17.22
C ALA A 92 -15.62 -5.38 18.40
N ALA A 93 -16.78 -6.00 18.47
CA ALA A 93 -17.21 -6.85 19.62
C ALA A 93 -17.62 -8.27 19.23
N GLU A 94 -17.99 -8.49 17.97
CA GLU A 94 -18.55 -9.75 17.50
C GLU A 94 -17.69 -10.40 16.44
N GLY A 95 -17.63 -11.74 16.42
CA GLY A 95 -17.03 -12.52 15.35
C GLY A 95 -17.87 -12.53 14.06
N LEU A 96 -17.39 -13.16 13.02
CA LEU A 96 -17.98 -13.19 11.68
C LEU A 96 -19.00 -14.31 11.52
N ASP A 97 -20.02 -14.12 10.68
CA ASP A 97 -21.01 -15.13 10.31
C ASP A 97 -20.61 -15.83 9.00
N LEU A 98 -19.79 -16.87 9.12
CA LEU A 98 -19.25 -17.59 7.98
C LEU A 98 -20.30 -18.36 7.18
N ARG A 99 -20.12 -18.38 5.87
CA ARG A 99 -20.91 -19.13 4.88
C ARG A 99 -19.98 -19.89 3.93
N THR A 100 -20.49 -20.98 3.38
CA THR A 100 -19.81 -21.73 2.33
C THR A 100 -20.81 -22.43 1.42
N ASP A 101 -20.46 -22.56 0.17
CA ASP A 101 -21.11 -23.45 -0.81
C ASP A 101 -20.29 -24.72 -1.10
N GLY A 102 -19.16 -24.88 -0.40
CA GLY A 102 -18.22 -25.99 -0.57
C GLY A 102 -17.05 -25.65 -1.52
N GLU A 103 -17.17 -24.62 -2.34
CA GLU A 103 -16.13 -24.13 -3.27
C GLU A 103 -15.53 -22.81 -2.78
N TRP A 104 -16.36 -21.97 -2.20
CA TRP A 104 -15.99 -20.68 -1.63
C TRP A 104 -16.42 -20.57 -0.16
N VAL A 105 -15.65 -19.76 0.59
CA VAL A 105 -16.00 -19.30 1.94
C VAL A 105 -16.11 -17.77 1.91
N TRP A 106 -17.14 -17.23 2.56
CA TRP A 106 -17.34 -15.78 2.75
C TRP A 106 -18.01 -15.50 4.10
N ALA A 107 -18.06 -14.24 4.50
CA ALA A 107 -18.84 -13.80 5.66
C ALA A 107 -20.13 -13.09 5.23
N ASP A 108 -21.20 -13.27 5.99
CA ASP A 108 -22.51 -12.68 5.69
C ASP A 108 -22.52 -11.18 6.00
N GLN A 109 -22.69 -10.33 4.99
CA GLN A 109 -22.75 -8.86 5.05
C GLN A 109 -21.49 -8.14 5.54
N THR A 110 -20.34 -8.86 5.70
CA THR A 110 -19.08 -8.28 6.15
C THR A 110 -17.92 -8.77 5.29
N SER A 111 -16.75 -8.13 5.43
CA SER A 111 -15.48 -8.73 5.00
C SER A 111 -15.24 -10.06 5.71
N LEU A 112 -14.46 -10.94 5.10
CA LEU A 112 -14.19 -12.30 5.58
C LEU A 112 -12.98 -12.35 6.53
N GLY A 113 -11.96 -11.48 6.30
CA GLY A 113 -10.64 -11.62 6.95
C GLY A 113 -9.90 -12.88 6.48
N GLY A 114 -10.16 -13.33 5.26
CA GLY A 114 -9.36 -14.34 4.59
C GLY A 114 -7.93 -13.86 4.40
N ASP A 115 -7.79 -12.62 4.04
CA ASP A 115 -6.63 -11.77 4.16
C ASP A 115 -6.52 -11.21 5.60
N ASN A 116 -5.59 -11.70 6.46
CA ASN A 116 -4.68 -12.82 6.21
C ASN A 116 -4.93 -14.00 7.21
N GLY A 117 -6.18 -14.10 7.73
CA GLY A 117 -6.59 -15.13 8.69
C GLY A 117 -6.39 -16.56 8.18
N ILE A 118 -6.46 -16.79 6.85
CA ILE A 118 -6.23 -18.11 6.29
C ILE A 118 -4.76 -18.54 6.39
N ALA A 119 -3.81 -17.62 6.22
CA ALA A 119 -2.39 -17.88 6.46
C ALA A 119 -2.12 -18.30 7.91
N VAL A 120 -2.68 -17.56 8.86
CA VAL A 120 -2.58 -17.87 10.29
C VAL A 120 -3.16 -19.26 10.57
N ALA A 121 -4.31 -19.60 9.98
CA ALA A 121 -4.94 -20.91 10.13
C ALA A 121 -4.08 -22.04 9.53
N MET A 122 -3.46 -21.83 8.36
CA MET A 122 -2.52 -22.79 7.75
C MET A 122 -1.31 -23.01 8.65
N ILE A 123 -0.72 -21.95 9.15
CA ILE A 123 0.46 -22.02 10.04
C ILE A 123 0.09 -22.76 11.34
N LEU A 124 -1.04 -22.46 11.95
CA LEU A 124 -1.52 -23.17 13.16
C LEU A 124 -1.76 -24.65 12.89
N ALA A 125 -2.31 -25.00 11.71
CA ALA A 125 -2.49 -26.40 11.31
C ALA A 125 -1.15 -27.15 11.15
N ILE A 126 -0.12 -26.49 10.58
CA ILE A 126 1.25 -27.02 10.47
C ILE A 126 1.86 -27.21 11.85
N LEU A 127 1.69 -26.23 12.74
CA LEU A 127 2.19 -26.33 14.11
C LEU A 127 1.53 -27.48 14.90
N ALA A 128 0.28 -27.79 14.60
CA ALA A 128 -0.50 -28.86 15.24
C ALA A 128 -0.25 -30.25 14.64
N ASP A 129 0.44 -30.36 13.51
CA ASP A 129 0.68 -31.65 12.84
C ASP A 129 2.05 -32.22 13.28
N ASP A 130 2.01 -33.23 14.14
CA ASP A 130 3.22 -33.95 14.58
C ASP A 130 3.70 -35.03 13.60
N THR A 131 2.96 -35.22 12.51
CA THR A 131 3.31 -36.22 11.48
C THR A 131 4.02 -35.59 10.27
N LEU A 132 3.94 -34.30 10.11
CA LEU A 132 4.60 -33.57 9.02
C LEU A 132 6.12 -33.49 9.28
N PRO A 133 6.99 -33.98 8.40
CA PRO A 133 8.43 -33.71 8.46
C PRO A 133 8.72 -32.23 8.16
N HIS A 134 9.44 -31.54 9.06
CA HIS A 134 9.75 -30.12 8.91
C HIS A 134 11.04 -29.72 9.67
N PRO A 135 11.77 -28.69 9.20
CA PRO A 135 12.85 -28.07 9.98
C PRO A 135 12.27 -27.36 11.22
N PRO A 136 13.11 -26.83 12.14
CA PRO A 136 12.59 -25.95 13.17
C PRO A 136 11.76 -24.81 12.56
N LEU A 137 10.61 -24.53 13.17
CA LEU A 137 9.68 -23.51 12.67
C LEU A 137 9.63 -22.30 13.61
N GLU A 138 9.58 -21.12 13.02
CA GLU A 138 9.36 -19.84 13.69
C GLU A 138 8.12 -19.21 13.08
N ALA A 139 6.95 -19.46 13.70
CA ALA A 139 5.70 -18.86 13.24
C ALA A 139 5.57 -17.44 13.80
N VAL A 140 5.44 -16.46 12.92
CA VAL A 140 5.36 -15.04 13.26
C VAL A 140 4.01 -14.50 12.84
N PHE A 141 3.23 -14.04 13.80
CA PHE A 141 1.94 -13.40 13.61
C PHE A 141 2.05 -11.93 13.96
N THR A 142 1.91 -11.08 12.96
CA THR A 142 1.95 -9.62 13.09
C THR A 142 0.55 -9.05 13.28
N VAL A 143 0.48 -7.80 13.71
CA VAL A 143 -0.75 -7.05 13.90
C VAL A 143 -0.69 -5.74 13.11
N ASP A 144 -1.87 -5.17 12.84
CA ASP A 144 -2.03 -3.83 12.25
C ASP A 144 -1.26 -3.67 10.91
N GLU A 145 -1.22 -4.75 10.12
CA GLU A 145 -0.68 -4.73 8.75
C GLU A 145 -1.46 -3.73 7.90
N GLU A 146 -2.77 -3.85 7.91
CA GLU A 146 -3.74 -3.16 7.06
C GLU A 146 -3.80 -1.62 7.27
N VAL A 147 -3.25 -1.14 8.38
CA VAL A 147 -3.21 0.29 8.71
C VAL A 147 -1.80 0.89 8.67
N GLY A 148 -0.80 0.09 8.25
CA GLY A 148 0.55 0.60 8.05
C GLY A 148 1.68 -0.31 8.49
N MET A 149 1.42 -1.61 8.74
CA MET A 149 2.41 -2.61 9.14
C MET A 149 3.03 -2.32 10.52
N ASP A 150 2.26 -1.69 11.43
CA ASP A 150 2.77 -1.22 12.73
C ASP A 150 3.33 -2.38 13.57
N GLY A 151 2.70 -3.55 13.50
CA GLY A 151 3.19 -4.77 14.15
C GLY A 151 4.57 -5.18 13.63
N ALA A 152 4.76 -5.27 12.33
CA ALA A 152 6.05 -5.64 11.74
C ALA A 152 7.12 -4.59 12.02
N PHE A 153 6.76 -3.29 12.10
CA PHE A 153 7.68 -2.26 12.57
C PHE A 153 8.11 -2.45 14.02
N ALA A 154 7.20 -2.80 14.91
CA ALA A 154 7.48 -2.99 16.33
C ALA A 154 8.18 -4.32 16.63
N LEU A 155 8.06 -5.33 15.76
CA LEU A 155 8.51 -6.69 15.97
C LEU A 155 10.01 -6.77 16.35
N ASP A 156 10.32 -7.42 17.46
CA ASP A 156 11.68 -7.79 17.83
C ASP A 156 12.06 -9.12 17.17
N CYS A 157 12.94 -9.05 16.17
CA CYS A 157 13.45 -10.21 15.44
C CYS A 157 14.76 -10.80 16.05
N SER A 158 15.22 -10.31 17.21
CA SER A 158 16.55 -10.64 17.75
C SER A 158 16.74 -12.11 18.10
N ASP A 159 15.67 -12.84 18.40
CA ASP A 159 15.69 -14.27 18.74
C ASP A 159 15.25 -15.19 17.58
N LEU A 160 14.88 -14.62 16.42
CA LEU A 160 14.66 -15.38 15.18
C LEU A 160 16.01 -15.82 14.59
N LYS A 161 16.08 -17.07 14.16
CA LYS A 161 17.28 -17.69 13.59
C LYS A 161 17.11 -18.05 12.12
N GLY A 162 15.87 -18.17 11.68
CA GLY A 162 15.54 -18.50 10.29
C GLY A 162 16.07 -17.47 9.31
N LYS A 163 16.59 -17.97 8.19
CA LYS A 163 17.03 -17.16 7.04
C LYS A 163 16.20 -17.42 5.79
N LYS A 164 15.11 -18.17 5.94
CA LYS A 164 14.10 -18.40 4.92
C LYS A 164 12.74 -17.98 5.46
N LEU A 165 12.03 -17.13 4.72
CA LEU A 165 10.72 -16.63 5.09
C LEU A 165 9.68 -17.04 4.03
N LEU A 166 8.70 -17.82 4.45
CA LEU A 166 7.45 -18.01 3.71
C LEU A 166 6.40 -17.05 4.30
N ASN A 167 6.17 -15.95 3.62
CA ASN A 167 5.05 -15.06 3.90
C ASN A 167 3.83 -15.60 3.16
N LEU A 168 2.71 -15.77 3.84
CA LEU A 168 1.50 -16.39 3.28
C LEU A 168 0.41 -15.33 2.99
N ASP A 169 0.83 -14.21 2.40
CA ASP A 169 0.06 -12.98 2.27
C ASP A 169 -0.13 -12.54 0.82
N SER A 170 -0.21 -13.50 -0.09
CA SER A 170 -0.61 -13.30 -1.48
C SER A 170 -2.00 -13.86 -1.73
N GLU A 171 -2.70 -13.32 -2.73
CA GLU A 171 -4.13 -13.53 -2.96
C GLU A 171 -4.42 -14.35 -4.23
N GLU A 172 -3.39 -14.69 -5.01
CA GLU A 172 -3.51 -15.44 -6.26
C GLU A 172 -2.66 -16.72 -6.23
N GLU A 173 -3.30 -17.87 -6.40
CA GLU A 173 -2.61 -19.15 -6.46
C GLU A 173 -1.69 -19.25 -7.68
N GLY A 174 -0.45 -19.70 -7.47
CA GLY A 174 0.54 -19.87 -8.54
C GLY A 174 1.27 -18.59 -8.94
N ILE A 175 0.94 -17.46 -8.31
CA ILE A 175 1.67 -16.21 -8.37
C ILE A 175 2.52 -16.09 -7.10
N PHE A 176 3.82 -15.93 -7.27
CA PHE A 176 4.79 -15.85 -6.18
C PHE A 176 5.40 -14.46 -6.15
N THR A 177 5.07 -13.67 -5.13
CA THR A 177 5.62 -12.33 -4.98
C THR A 177 7.04 -12.41 -4.41
N VAL A 178 7.97 -11.72 -5.06
CA VAL A 178 9.40 -11.77 -4.76
C VAL A 178 10.05 -10.38 -4.64
N SER A 179 9.24 -9.34 -4.66
CA SER A 179 9.67 -7.94 -4.50
C SER A 179 8.48 -7.04 -4.19
N CYS A 180 8.67 -6.02 -3.37
CA CYS A 180 7.66 -5.00 -3.13
C CYS A 180 8.28 -3.62 -2.96
N ALA A 181 7.51 -2.56 -3.22
CA ALA A 181 8.00 -1.20 -2.97
C ALA A 181 7.99 -0.86 -1.48
N GLY A 182 9.04 -0.18 -1.05
CA GLY A 182 9.00 0.63 0.14
C GLY A 182 8.37 1.99 -0.13
N GLY A 183 8.03 2.71 0.92
CA GLY A 183 7.42 4.03 0.78
C GLY A 183 7.91 5.04 1.79
N MET A 184 7.64 6.29 1.51
CA MET A 184 7.79 7.40 2.45
C MET A 184 6.92 8.57 2.04
N ARG A 185 6.70 9.50 2.93
CA ARG A 185 6.02 10.76 2.68
C ARG A 185 7.00 11.92 2.82
N ALA A 186 6.88 12.90 1.93
CA ALA A 186 7.59 14.16 2.03
C ALA A 186 6.58 15.31 2.12
N ASP A 187 6.46 15.91 3.30
CA ASP A 187 5.59 17.05 3.56
C ASP A 187 6.39 18.34 3.39
N CYS A 188 5.99 19.15 2.42
CA CYS A 188 6.71 20.33 1.94
C CYS A 188 5.94 21.60 2.30
N THR A 189 6.68 22.66 2.64
CA THR A 189 6.13 23.99 2.87
C THR A 189 6.97 25.04 2.16
N LEU A 190 6.33 25.85 1.31
CA LEU A 190 6.93 27.08 0.75
C LEU A 190 6.31 28.28 1.47
N PRO A 191 7.09 29.12 2.18
CA PRO A 191 6.55 30.23 2.93
C PRO A 191 5.93 31.28 2.04
N GLY A 192 4.84 31.89 2.49
CA GLY A 192 4.20 32.98 1.75
C GLY A 192 3.03 33.58 2.52
N LYS A 193 3.03 34.91 2.64
CA LYS A 193 1.95 35.63 3.29
C LYS A 193 1.03 36.26 2.26
N ARG A 194 -0.27 36.18 2.50
CA ARG A 194 -1.27 36.85 1.68
C ARG A 194 -1.39 38.32 2.04
N GLU A 195 -1.50 39.15 1.04
CA GLU A 195 -1.63 40.60 1.13
C GLU A 195 -2.88 41.07 0.39
N PRO A 196 -3.49 42.21 0.77
CA PRO A 196 -4.59 42.79 0.01
C PRO A 196 -4.22 43.04 -1.45
N LEU A 197 -5.19 42.97 -2.33
CA LEU A 197 -5.04 43.32 -3.74
C LEU A 197 -5.14 44.82 -3.96
N GLY A 198 -4.44 45.33 -5.00
CA GLY A 198 -4.39 46.76 -5.36
C GLY A 198 -5.29 47.17 -6.55
N GLY A 199 -6.21 46.29 -6.97
CA GLY A 199 -7.10 46.53 -8.11
C GLY A 199 -7.09 45.40 -9.16
N GLU A 200 -6.43 44.29 -8.87
CA GLU A 200 -6.47 43.09 -9.68
C GLU A 200 -7.86 42.45 -9.67
N SER A 201 -8.20 41.70 -10.73
CA SER A 201 -9.41 40.91 -10.81
C SER A 201 -9.13 39.44 -10.43
N CYS A 202 -9.98 38.86 -9.56
CA CYS A 202 -9.85 37.47 -9.13
C CYS A 202 -10.65 36.50 -9.99
N TYR A 203 -10.05 35.34 -10.29
CA TYR A 203 -10.65 34.25 -11.02
C TYR A 203 -10.43 32.93 -10.27
N ALA A 204 -11.51 32.20 -10.08
CA ALA A 204 -11.45 30.81 -9.71
C ALA A 204 -11.11 29.98 -10.97
N VAL A 205 -10.11 29.13 -10.87
CA VAL A 205 -9.66 28.20 -11.92
C VAL A 205 -9.86 26.79 -11.37
N THR A 206 -10.62 25.97 -12.10
CA THR A 206 -10.91 24.58 -11.72
C THR A 206 -10.38 23.64 -12.78
N LEU A 207 -9.57 22.68 -12.37
CA LEU A 207 -9.16 21.53 -13.17
C LEU A 207 -9.80 20.28 -12.57
N SER A 208 -10.57 19.55 -13.38
CA SER A 208 -11.38 18.40 -12.94
C SER A 208 -11.59 17.39 -14.06
N GLY A 209 -12.36 16.32 -13.78
CA GLY A 209 -12.70 15.30 -14.78
C GLY A 209 -11.61 14.27 -15.03
N LEU A 210 -10.53 14.26 -14.22
CA LEU A 210 -9.52 13.22 -14.22
C LEU A 210 -10.01 11.99 -13.42
N GLN A 211 -9.53 10.78 -13.76
CA GLN A 211 -9.94 9.55 -13.11
C GLN A 211 -9.36 9.41 -11.69
N GLY A 212 -8.13 9.90 -11.48
CA GLY A 212 -7.40 9.62 -10.25
C GLY A 212 -6.98 8.16 -10.14
N GLY A 213 -6.80 7.66 -8.92
CA GLY A 213 -6.43 6.27 -8.65
C GLY A 213 -5.40 6.13 -7.53
N HIS A 214 -5.01 4.89 -7.23
CA HIS A 214 -4.02 4.60 -6.22
C HIS A 214 -2.60 4.89 -6.73
N SER A 215 -1.78 5.63 -5.97
CA SER A 215 -0.42 6.02 -6.38
C SER A 215 0.58 4.86 -6.49
N GLY A 216 0.22 3.66 -6.02
CA GLY A 216 0.98 2.44 -6.25
C GLY A 216 0.46 1.66 -7.47
N GLY A 217 -0.82 1.29 -7.48
CA GLY A 217 -1.39 0.40 -8.51
C GLY A 217 -1.79 1.08 -9.82
N ASP A 218 -1.95 2.42 -9.85
CA ASP A 218 -2.43 3.14 -11.04
C ASP A 218 -1.46 4.20 -11.57
N ILE A 219 -0.27 4.35 -10.97
CA ILE A 219 0.68 5.42 -11.32
C ILE A 219 1.24 5.27 -12.75
N ASP A 220 1.25 4.06 -13.28
CA ASP A 220 1.68 3.69 -14.63
C ASP A 220 0.60 3.83 -15.70
N LYS A 221 -0.65 4.11 -15.32
CA LYS A 221 -1.80 4.18 -16.25
C LYS A 221 -1.83 5.45 -17.10
N GLY A 222 -0.85 6.33 -16.95
CA GLY A 222 -0.78 7.60 -17.70
C GLY A 222 -1.81 8.63 -17.25
N ARG A 223 -2.49 8.43 -16.11
CA ARG A 223 -3.50 9.36 -15.58
C ARG A 223 -2.89 10.67 -15.13
N GLY A 224 -3.58 11.78 -15.41
CA GLY A 224 -3.16 13.11 -15.00
C GLY A 224 -3.29 13.34 -13.50
N SER A 225 -2.32 14.03 -12.89
CA SER A 225 -2.43 14.57 -11.53
C SER A 225 -2.90 16.01 -11.58
N ALA A 226 -4.11 16.29 -11.06
CA ALA A 226 -4.67 17.64 -11.08
C ALA A 226 -3.77 18.67 -10.38
N ASN A 227 -3.06 18.28 -9.32
CA ASN A 227 -2.12 19.16 -8.61
C ASN A 227 -0.94 19.57 -9.50
N ALA A 228 -0.29 18.61 -10.14
CA ALA A 228 0.84 18.87 -11.02
C ALA A 228 0.42 19.66 -12.27
N LEU A 229 -0.72 19.29 -12.86
CA LEU A 229 -1.28 19.98 -14.03
C LEU A 229 -1.71 21.42 -13.71
N MET A 230 -2.32 21.67 -12.54
CA MET A 230 -2.63 23.03 -12.09
C MET A 230 -1.36 23.85 -11.92
N GLY A 231 -0.30 23.30 -11.32
CA GLY A 231 1.00 23.96 -11.26
C GLY A 231 1.51 24.39 -12.64
N ARG A 232 1.43 23.51 -13.64
CA ARG A 232 1.80 23.79 -15.04
C ARG A 232 0.92 24.87 -15.69
N VAL A 233 -0.41 24.80 -15.50
CA VAL A 233 -1.36 25.79 -16.02
C VAL A 233 -1.05 27.16 -15.46
N LEU A 234 -0.90 27.27 -14.14
CA LEU A 234 -0.66 28.55 -13.46
C LEU A 234 0.73 29.11 -13.77
N TYR A 235 1.75 28.26 -13.92
CA TYR A 235 3.05 28.70 -14.40
C TYR A 235 2.96 29.33 -15.78
N SER A 236 2.30 28.67 -16.74
CA SER A 236 2.12 29.18 -18.08
C SER A 236 1.26 30.48 -18.11
N ALA A 237 0.27 30.56 -17.23
CA ALA A 237 -0.50 31.79 -17.05
C ALA A 237 0.36 32.95 -16.51
N MET A 238 1.24 32.69 -15.54
CA MET A 238 2.13 33.70 -14.98
C MET A 238 3.10 34.27 -16.03
N GLU A 239 3.61 33.43 -16.95
CA GLU A 239 4.46 33.91 -18.05
C GLU A 239 3.70 34.84 -19.01
N GLN A 240 2.39 34.57 -19.26
CA GLN A 240 1.58 35.38 -20.14
C GLN A 240 0.98 36.62 -19.44
N PHE A 241 0.80 36.56 -18.11
CA PHE A 241 0.22 37.63 -17.31
C PHE A 241 1.19 38.07 -16.20
N PRO A 242 2.25 38.85 -16.54
CA PRO A 242 3.19 39.36 -15.53
C PRO A 242 2.45 40.12 -14.41
N GLY A 243 2.75 39.78 -13.18
CA GLY A 243 2.06 40.31 -12.00
C GLY A 243 0.88 39.46 -11.52
N LEU A 244 0.63 38.28 -12.14
CA LEU A 244 -0.30 37.29 -11.62
C LEU A 244 0.06 36.92 -10.17
N ARG A 245 -0.97 36.82 -9.32
CA ARG A 245 -0.80 36.46 -7.90
C ARG A 245 -1.70 35.29 -7.54
N LEU A 246 -1.19 34.37 -6.71
CA LEU A 246 -1.93 33.22 -6.22
C LEU A 246 -2.66 33.59 -4.92
N ALA A 247 -4.00 33.47 -4.91
CA ALA A 247 -4.84 33.77 -3.75
C ALA A 247 -5.26 32.51 -2.98
N ALA A 248 -5.51 31.40 -3.69
CA ALA A 248 -5.80 30.08 -3.10
C ALA A 248 -5.40 28.99 -4.08
N ILE A 249 -5.09 27.82 -3.54
CA ILE A 249 -5.00 26.58 -4.29
C ILE A 249 -5.34 25.41 -3.34
N GLN A 250 -6.08 24.44 -3.83
CA GLN A 250 -6.40 23.24 -3.06
C GLN A 250 -6.66 22.07 -4.02
N GLY A 251 -5.98 20.93 -3.76
CA GLY A 251 -6.21 19.68 -4.47
C GLY A 251 -5.81 18.46 -3.66
N GLY A 252 -6.58 17.38 -3.82
CA GLY A 252 -6.38 16.10 -3.15
C GLY A 252 -6.78 16.09 -1.66
N ARG A 253 -6.97 14.87 -1.15
CA ARG A 253 -7.29 14.61 0.27
C ARG A 253 -6.33 13.60 0.90
N PHE A 254 -5.74 12.72 0.09
CA PHE A 254 -4.87 11.64 0.52
C PHE A 254 -3.58 11.65 -0.30
N ASP A 255 -2.45 11.48 0.36
CA ASP A 255 -1.13 11.51 -0.27
C ASP A 255 -0.89 10.31 -1.22
N ASN A 256 -1.51 9.17 -0.94
CA ASN A 256 -1.45 7.95 -1.75
C ASN A 256 -2.50 7.87 -2.88
N VAL A 257 -3.19 8.96 -3.17
CA VAL A 257 -4.17 9.05 -4.27
C VAL A 257 -3.68 10.03 -5.33
N ILE A 258 -3.76 9.65 -6.61
CA ILE A 258 -3.52 10.53 -7.76
C ILE A 258 -4.64 11.57 -7.77
N CYS A 259 -4.29 12.84 -7.62
CA CYS A 259 -5.28 13.91 -7.47
C CYS A 259 -6.09 14.08 -8.76
N SER A 260 -7.43 13.97 -8.65
CA SER A 260 -8.36 14.08 -9.81
C SER A 260 -8.99 15.46 -9.97
N ARG A 261 -8.84 16.34 -8.97
CA ARG A 261 -9.37 17.70 -9.00
C ARG A 261 -8.48 18.66 -8.22
N CYS A 262 -8.22 19.84 -8.81
CA CYS A 262 -7.54 20.95 -8.15
C CYS A 262 -8.27 22.24 -8.46
N ASP A 263 -8.52 23.05 -7.43
CA ASP A 263 -9.14 24.37 -7.53
C ASP A 263 -8.10 25.43 -7.11
N ALA A 264 -8.03 26.53 -7.86
CA ALA A 264 -7.17 27.67 -7.53
C ALA A 264 -7.92 28.99 -7.67
N VAL A 265 -7.48 30.01 -6.93
CA VAL A 265 -7.92 31.40 -7.14
C VAL A 265 -6.68 32.21 -7.48
N ILE A 266 -6.71 32.88 -8.61
CA ILE A 266 -5.65 33.78 -9.07
C ILE A 266 -6.15 35.20 -9.21
N ALA A 267 -5.27 36.15 -8.96
CA ALA A 267 -5.51 37.56 -9.23
C ALA A 267 -4.66 37.98 -10.42
N VAL A 268 -5.28 38.57 -11.44
CA VAL A 268 -4.62 39.08 -12.65
C VAL A 268 -4.75 40.60 -12.74
N PRO A 269 -3.78 41.30 -13.37
CA PRO A 269 -3.87 42.74 -13.59
C PRO A 269 -5.17 43.12 -14.29
N ALA A 270 -5.74 44.26 -13.89
CA ALA A 270 -6.97 44.78 -14.47
C ALA A 270 -6.85 44.95 -15.99
N GLY A 271 -7.92 44.66 -16.73
CA GLY A 271 -7.97 44.74 -18.18
C GLY A 271 -7.41 43.51 -18.91
N LYS A 272 -7.06 42.44 -18.19
CA LYS A 272 -6.57 41.18 -18.74
C LYS A 272 -7.60 40.03 -18.71
N GLU A 273 -8.82 40.33 -18.33
CA GLU A 273 -9.87 39.33 -18.09
C GLU A 273 -10.17 38.49 -19.36
N ALA A 274 -10.39 39.14 -20.50
CA ALA A 274 -10.68 38.43 -21.76
C ALA A 274 -9.52 37.62 -22.29
N ASP A 275 -8.27 38.11 -22.08
CA ASP A 275 -7.05 37.42 -22.46
C ASP A 275 -6.89 36.14 -21.60
N LEU A 276 -7.19 36.22 -20.28
CA LEU A 276 -7.15 35.07 -19.37
C LEU A 276 -8.17 33.99 -19.77
N GLU A 277 -9.43 34.40 -20.04
CA GLU A 277 -10.46 33.44 -20.48
C GLU A 277 -10.08 32.75 -21.79
N GLN A 278 -9.48 33.48 -22.72
CA GLN A 278 -8.97 32.88 -23.95
C GLN A 278 -7.81 31.93 -23.69
N PHE A 279 -6.87 32.29 -22.81
CA PHE A 279 -5.76 31.41 -22.39
C PHE A 279 -6.28 30.11 -21.79
N ILE A 280 -7.21 30.17 -20.83
CA ILE A 280 -7.79 28.98 -20.17
C ILE A 280 -8.49 28.07 -21.19
N ARG A 281 -9.30 28.63 -22.12
CA ARG A 281 -9.92 27.84 -23.21
C ARG A 281 -8.88 27.14 -24.11
N GLY A 282 -7.79 27.83 -24.42
CA GLY A 282 -6.70 27.25 -25.22
C GLY A 282 -5.96 26.12 -24.46
N PHE A 283 -5.74 26.32 -23.17
CA PHE A 283 -5.08 25.32 -22.33
C PHE A 283 -5.98 24.09 -22.05
N ASP A 284 -7.29 24.28 -21.89
CA ASP A 284 -8.28 23.21 -21.82
C ASP A 284 -8.22 22.29 -23.05
N ALA A 285 -8.18 22.91 -24.28
CA ALA A 285 -8.02 22.14 -25.50
C ALA A 285 -6.69 21.37 -25.56
N THR A 286 -5.61 21.95 -25.01
CA THR A 286 -4.30 21.30 -24.91
C THR A 286 -4.37 20.07 -24.00
N LEU A 287 -4.94 20.21 -22.80
CA LEU A 287 -5.09 19.09 -21.85
C LEU A 287 -5.99 17.98 -22.40
N LYS A 288 -7.11 18.32 -23.04
CA LYS A 288 -7.98 17.35 -23.70
C LYS A 288 -7.28 16.55 -24.80
N ASN A 289 -6.36 17.16 -25.52
CA ASN A 289 -5.55 16.47 -26.52
C ASN A 289 -4.50 15.57 -25.88
N GLU A 290 -3.78 16.06 -24.85
CA GLU A 290 -2.71 15.29 -24.18
C GLU A 290 -3.27 14.06 -23.44
N TYR A 291 -4.43 14.17 -22.82
CA TYR A 291 -5.05 13.14 -21.99
C TYR A 291 -6.22 12.39 -22.64
N ALA A 292 -6.39 12.52 -23.95
CA ALA A 292 -7.49 11.89 -24.69
C ALA A 292 -7.57 10.36 -24.48
N GLY A 293 -6.43 9.69 -24.27
CA GLY A 293 -6.34 8.24 -24.14
C GLY A 293 -6.61 7.70 -22.73
N CYS A 294 -6.46 8.52 -21.69
CA CYS A 294 -6.52 8.05 -20.30
C CYS A 294 -7.49 8.87 -19.43
N ASP A 295 -7.64 10.18 -19.68
CA ASP A 295 -8.51 11.10 -18.93
C ASP A 295 -9.36 11.96 -19.86
N ALA A 296 -10.11 11.33 -20.75
CA ALA A 296 -10.93 12.02 -21.77
C ALA A 296 -11.96 13.02 -21.19
N GLY A 297 -12.25 12.91 -19.89
CA GLY A 297 -13.15 13.81 -19.17
C GLY A 297 -12.48 15.08 -18.64
N VAL A 298 -11.16 15.27 -18.86
CA VAL A 298 -10.43 16.42 -18.31
C VAL A 298 -11.04 17.75 -18.77
N THR A 299 -11.22 18.66 -17.83
CA THR A 299 -11.74 20.02 -18.08
C THR A 299 -10.95 21.04 -17.28
N LEU A 300 -10.67 22.18 -17.92
CA LEU A 300 -10.09 23.36 -17.28
C LEU A 300 -11.01 24.55 -17.53
N GLU A 301 -11.52 25.12 -16.44
CA GLU A 301 -12.49 26.21 -16.49
C GLU A 301 -12.03 27.38 -15.61
N CYS A 302 -12.45 28.59 -15.93
CA CYS A 302 -12.32 29.73 -15.05
C CYS A 302 -13.60 30.56 -14.97
N ALA A 303 -13.83 31.16 -13.82
CA ALA A 303 -14.93 32.08 -13.57
C ALA A 303 -14.46 33.24 -12.69
N LYS A 304 -14.95 34.45 -12.95
CA LYS A 304 -14.71 35.61 -12.10
C LYS A 304 -15.25 35.33 -10.69
N THR A 305 -14.48 35.70 -9.67
CA THR A 305 -14.86 35.49 -8.27
C THR A 305 -14.62 36.76 -7.44
N GLU A 306 -15.02 36.72 -6.19
CA GLU A 306 -14.79 37.81 -5.25
C GLU A 306 -13.30 38.04 -5.01
N SER A 307 -12.95 39.30 -4.74
CA SER A 307 -11.57 39.67 -4.40
C SER A 307 -11.15 39.05 -3.08
N SER A 308 -10.01 38.39 -3.08
CA SER A 308 -9.40 37.81 -1.86
C SER A 308 -7.91 38.15 -1.77
N PRO A 309 -7.34 38.24 -0.56
CA PRO A 309 -5.91 38.45 -0.41
C PRO A 309 -5.11 37.36 -1.13
N ALA A 310 -3.99 37.74 -1.74
CA ALA A 310 -3.12 36.83 -2.49
C ALA A 310 -1.67 36.96 -2.02
N VAL A 311 -0.86 35.94 -2.23
CA VAL A 311 0.59 36.07 -2.02
C VAL A 311 1.18 37.05 -3.04
N SER A 312 2.33 37.66 -2.77
CA SER A 312 2.96 38.58 -3.71
C SER A 312 3.23 37.91 -5.07
N ALA A 313 3.37 38.73 -6.14
CA ALA A 313 3.75 38.19 -7.46
C ALA A 313 5.10 37.44 -7.43
N GLU A 314 6.02 37.93 -6.62
CA GLU A 314 7.35 37.33 -6.41
C GLU A 314 7.24 35.97 -5.72
N THR A 315 6.47 35.86 -4.63
CA THR A 315 6.20 34.58 -3.95
C THR A 315 5.42 33.63 -4.83
N THR A 316 4.42 34.14 -5.59
CA THR A 316 3.70 33.31 -6.58
C THR A 316 4.65 32.71 -7.61
N SER A 317 5.59 33.52 -8.12
CA SER A 317 6.61 33.04 -9.07
C SER A 317 7.46 31.90 -8.47
N VAL A 318 7.96 32.07 -7.25
CA VAL A 318 8.72 31.00 -6.56
C VAL A 318 7.89 29.72 -6.42
N MET A 319 6.64 29.84 -5.95
CA MET A 319 5.76 28.68 -5.77
C MET A 319 5.50 27.94 -7.09
N LEU A 320 5.18 28.68 -8.17
CA LEU A 320 4.85 28.07 -9.45
C LEU A 320 6.06 27.46 -10.17
N HIS A 321 7.24 28.10 -10.07
CA HIS A 321 8.49 27.49 -10.55
C HIS A 321 8.81 26.17 -9.80
N THR A 322 8.62 26.17 -8.48
CA THR A 322 8.84 24.99 -7.65
C THR A 322 7.90 23.85 -8.04
N LEU A 323 6.59 24.14 -8.17
CA LEU A 323 5.60 23.14 -8.57
C LEU A 323 5.89 22.55 -9.97
N LEU A 324 6.36 23.38 -10.91
CA LEU A 324 6.71 22.90 -12.26
C LEU A 324 8.01 22.09 -12.27
N ALA A 325 8.98 22.43 -11.43
CA ALA A 325 10.27 21.75 -11.36
C ALA A 325 10.21 20.40 -10.61
N LEU A 326 9.27 20.26 -9.68
CA LEU A 326 9.08 19.03 -8.91
C LEU A 326 8.60 17.88 -9.80
N PRO A 327 9.18 16.68 -9.66
CA PRO A 327 8.78 15.52 -10.45
C PRO A 327 7.40 15.00 -10.04
N GLN A 328 6.75 14.26 -10.94
CA GLN A 328 5.45 13.61 -10.73
C GLN A 328 5.34 12.35 -11.59
N GLY A 329 4.86 11.25 -10.99
CA GLY A 329 4.57 10.02 -11.70
C GLY A 329 5.70 8.99 -11.62
N VAL A 330 5.87 8.20 -12.67
CA VAL A 330 6.88 7.17 -12.77
C VAL A 330 8.24 7.79 -13.08
N GLU A 331 9.24 7.47 -12.26
CA GLU A 331 10.64 7.87 -12.51
C GLU A 331 11.45 6.72 -13.13
N GLU A 332 11.22 5.48 -12.68
CA GLU A 332 11.92 4.30 -13.18
C GLU A 332 10.98 3.11 -13.32
N MET A 333 11.11 2.39 -14.42
CA MET A 333 10.50 1.08 -14.63
C MET A 333 11.46 -0.02 -14.24
N SER A 334 10.94 -1.16 -13.77
CA SER A 334 11.75 -2.32 -13.41
C SER A 334 12.42 -2.92 -14.65
N ALA A 335 13.71 -3.19 -14.55
CA ALA A 335 14.45 -3.93 -15.58
C ALA A 335 14.25 -5.46 -15.44
N ASP A 336 13.90 -5.94 -14.26
CA ASP A 336 13.71 -7.36 -13.96
C ASP A 336 12.26 -7.82 -14.25
N PHE A 337 11.28 -6.92 -14.10
CA PHE A 337 9.84 -7.18 -14.32
C PHE A 337 9.27 -6.20 -15.35
N PRO A 338 9.14 -6.60 -16.63
CA PRO A 338 8.56 -5.74 -17.66
C PRO A 338 7.13 -5.30 -17.30
N GLY A 339 6.89 -3.99 -17.36
CA GLY A 339 5.60 -3.39 -17.02
C GLY A 339 5.43 -3.00 -15.53
N LEU A 340 6.35 -3.39 -14.66
CA LEU A 340 6.32 -2.99 -13.25
C LEU A 340 7.00 -1.64 -13.05
N VAL A 341 6.38 -0.76 -12.28
CA VAL A 341 7.01 0.47 -11.79
C VAL A 341 8.00 0.12 -10.68
N GLN A 342 9.25 0.59 -10.81
CA GLN A 342 10.28 0.42 -9.79
C GLN A 342 10.30 1.59 -8.82
N THR A 343 10.21 2.82 -9.34
CA THR A 343 10.35 4.05 -8.57
C THR A 343 9.37 5.10 -9.06
N SER A 344 8.63 5.70 -8.16
CA SER A 344 7.63 6.73 -8.48
C SER A 344 7.44 7.72 -7.32
N LEU A 345 6.81 8.85 -7.64
CA LEU A 345 6.29 9.76 -6.64
C LEU A 345 4.97 10.39 -7.10
N ASN A 346 4.16 10.77 -6.13
CA ASN A 346 2.83 11.33 -6.36
C ASN A 346 2.58 12.56 -5.49
N LEU A 347 2.30 13.70 -6.13
CA LEU A 347 1.82 14.92 -5.47
C LEU A 347 0.33 14.76 -5.12
N GLY A 348 0.06 14.12 -3.97
CA GLY A 348 -1.30 13.74 -3.60
C GLY A 348 -2.14 14.87 -3.01
N VAL A 349 -1.54 15.73 -2.19
CA VAL A 349 -2.23 16.83 -1.48
C VAL A 349 -1.49 18.14 -1.70
N MET A 350 -2.25 19.22 -1.92
CA MET A 350 -1.72 20.58 -2.05
C MET A 350 -2.74 21.61 -1.56
N HIS A 351 -2.32 22.57 -0.75
CA HIS A 351 -3.17 23.67 -0.30
C HIS A 351 -2.37 24.91 0.12
N LEU A 352 -2.91 26.10 -0.13
CA LEU A 352 -2.35 27.38 0.31
C LEU A 352 -3.06 27.84 1.59
N THR A 353 -2.28 28.03 2.66
CA THR A 353 -2.76 28.52 3.95
C THR A 353 -2.31 29.98 4.20
N GLU A 354 -2.38 30.45 5.44
CA GLU A 354 -1.94 31.81 5.80
C GLU A 354 -0.41 31.93 5.89
N ASP A 355 0.29 30.83 6.14
CA ASP A 355 1.74 30.77 6.32
C ASP A 355 2.49 30.29 5.07
N GLY A 356 1.79 29.76 4.07
CA GLY A 356 2.40 29.33 2.82
C GLY A 356 1.68 28.22 2.06
N LEU A 357 2.33 27.74 1.02
CA LEU A 357 1.89 26.61 0.21
C LEU A 357 2.41 25.32 0.84
N HIS A 358 1.48 24.46 1.24
CA HIS A 358 1.74 23.12 1.76
C HIS A 358 1.39 22.06 0.72
N PHE A 359 2.25 21.07 0.58
CA PHE A 359 1.99 19.95 -0.32
C PHE A 359 2.72 18.68 0.13
N SER A 360 2.12 17.51 -0.17
CA SER A 360 2.64 16.23 0.28
C SER A 360 2.84 15.28 -0.88
N TYR A 361 4.02 14.66 -0.90
CA TYR A 361 4.40 13.58 -1.80
C TYR A 361 4.31 12.21 -1.13
N SER A 362 3.80 11.22 -1.86
CA SER A 362 4.03 9.80 -1.61
C SER A 362 5.13 9.31 -2.54
N ILE A 363 6.25 8.85 -2.00
CA ILE A 363 7.41 8.35 -2.73
C ILE A 363 7.47 6.84 -2.54
N ARG A 364 7.67 6.07 -3.62
CA ARG A 364 7.74 4.62 -3.61
C ARG A 364 8.93 4.10 -4.41
N SER A 365 9.62 3.09 -3.90
CA SER A 365 10.62 2.32 -4.64
C SER A 365 10.93 1.00 -3.94
N CYS A 366 11.14 -0.07 -4.70
CA CYS A 366 11.71 -1.32 -4.17
C CYS A 366 13.23 -1.21 -3.93
N ILE A 367 13.89 -0.15 -4.44
CA ILE A 367 15.33 0.11 -4.28
C ILE A 367 15.53 1.27 -3.32
N ALA A 368 16.09 0.99 -2.14
CA ALA A 368 16.26 1.97 -1.06
C ALA A 368 17.03 3.24 -1.51
N SER A 369 18.10 3.08 -2.29
CA SER A 369 18.89 4.22 -2.79
C SER A 369 18.14 5.10 -3.78
N GLN A 370 17.24 4.55 -4.59
CA GLN A 370 16.40 5.33 -5.50
C GLN A 370 15.27 6.05 -4.74
N LYS A 371 14.67 5.42 -3.72
CA LYS A 371 13.74 6.08 -2.81
C LYS A 371 14.39 7.31 -2.16
N ALA A 372 15.59 7.12 -1.60
CA ALA A 372 16.37 8.21 -1.00
C ALA A 372 16.73 9.30 -2.02
N MET A 373 17.11 8.94 -3.25
CA MET A 373 17.41 9.91 -4.32
C MET A 373 16.20 10.79 -4.65
N LEU A 374 14.99 10.21 -4.75
CA LEU A 374 13.78 11.03 -4.97
C LEU A 374 13.48 11.97 -3.82
N ALA A 375 13.61 11.51 -2.56
CA ALA A 375 13.48 12.37 -1.39
C ALA A 375 14.50 13.53 -1.45
N GLN A 376 15.77 13.23 -1.71
CA GLN A 376 16.81 14.25 -1.87
C GLN A 376 16.50 15.25 -2.99
N ARG A 377 15.89 14.80 -4.10
CA ARG A 377 15.48 15.68 -5.19
C ARG A 377 14.36 16.65 -4.76
N VAL A 378 13.38 16.15 -4.01
CA VAL A 378 12.32 17.00 -3.43
C VAL A 378 12.92 18.01 -2.47
N HIS A 379 13.78 17.59 -1.53
CA HIS A 379 14.52 18.47 -0.63
C HIS A 379 15.29 19.56 -1.37
N ALA A 380 16.11 19.16 -2.35
CA ALA A 380 16.96 20.12 -3.09
C ALA A 380 16.13 21.20 -3.79
N ILE A 381 15.00 20.85 -4.39
CA ILE A 381 14.14 21.82 -5.10
C ILE A 381 13.42 22.73 -4.11
N VAL A 382 12.80 22.16 -3.07
CA VAL A 382 11.99 22.91 -2.09
C VAL A 382 12.87 23.84 -1.23
N GLU A 383 14.00 23.33 -0.74
CA GLU A 383 14.93 24.12 0.09
C GLU A 383 15.62 25.23 -0.71
N PHE A 384 15.99 24.97 -1.98
CA PHE A 384 16.49 26.01 -2.88
C PHE A 384 15.48 27.14 -3.10
N ALA A 385 14.18 26.81 -3.10
CA ALA A 385 13.09 27.79 -3.17
C ALA A 385 12.79 28.49 -1.83
N GLY A 386 13.57 28.23 -0.78
CA GLY A 386 13.40 28.80 0.57
C GLY A 386 12.34 28.11 1.41
N GLY A 387 11.91 26.91 1.03
CA GLY A 387 10.94 26.07 1.75
C GLY A 387 11.59 25.11 2.73
N THR A 388 10.76 24.26 3.31
CA THR A 388 11.15 23.17 4.22
C THR A 388 10.48 21.87 3.82
N VAL A 389 11.14 20.75 4.11
CA VAL A 389 10.61 19.39 3.88
C VAL A 389 10.75 18.60 5.18
N SER A 390 9.71 17.84 5.54
CA SER A 390 9.75 16.85 6.60
C SER A 390 9.34 15.49 6.08
N GLU A 391 10.05 14.44 6.48
CA GLU A 391 9.79 13.08 6.07
C GLU A 391 9.02 12.32 7.16
N ARG A 392 8.07 11.46 6.76
CA ARG A 392 7.31 10.60 7.66
C ARG A 392 6.93 9.27 7.00
N GLY A 393 6.58 8.27 7.82
CA GLY A 393 6.06 6.99 7.35
C GLY A 393 7.03 6.28 6.39
N ASN A 394 8.34 6.33 6.71
CA ASN A 394 9.35 5.66 5.91
C ASN A 394 9.38 4.17 6.24
N TYR A 395 9.12 3.31 5.25
CA TYR A 395 9.24 1.86 5.35
C TYR A 395 10.11 1.31 4.21
N PRO A 396 10.86 0.21 4.46
CA PRO A 396 11.76 -0.37 3.49
C PRO A 396 11.01 -1.08 2.36
N GLY A 397 11.62 -1.17 1.19
CA GLY A 397 11.21 -2.06 0.13
C GLY A 397 11.88 -3.41 0.22
N TRP A 398 11.31 -4.36 -0.48
CA TRP A 398 11.90 -5.66 -0.72
C TRP A 398 12.44 -5.70 -2.15
N GLN A 399 13.74 -5.49 -2.28
CA GLN A 399 14.40 -5.55 -3.58
C GLN A 399 14.45 -6.99 -4.09
N TYR A 400 14.18 -7.20 -5.38
CA TYR A 400 14.28 -8.50 -6.01
C TYR A 400 15.68 -9.10 -5.88
N ALA A 401 15.76 -10.29 -5.29
CA ALA A 401 16.98 -11.08 -5.21
C ALA A 401 17.06 -11.99 -6.45
N ARG A 402 18.08 -11.79 -7.31
CA ARG A 402 18.25 -12.61 -8.52
C ARG A 402 18.56 -14.06 -8.18
N ASP A 403 19.34 -14.27 -7.10
CA ASP A 403 19.67 -15.60 -6.56
C ASP A 403 18.84 -15.84 -5.28
N SER A 404 17.91 -16.77 -5.31
CA SER A 404 17.09 -17.17 -4.18
C SER A 404 16.86 -18.68 -4.22
N LYS A 405 17.45 -19.37 -3.26
CA LYS A 405 17.29 -20.85 -3.12
C LYS A 405 15.89 -21.22 -2.65
N LEU A 406 15.29 -20.36 -1.82
CA LEU A 406 13.92 -20.59 -1.36
C LEU A 406 12.94 -20.50 -2.52
N ARG A 407 13.07 -19.47 -3.37
CA ARG A 407 12.24 -19.32 -4.58
C ARG A 407 12.37 -20.52 -5.51
N GLU A 408 13.62 -20.96 -5.79
CA GLU A 408 13.86 -22.13 -6.63
C GLU A 408 13.15 -23.36 -6.05
N LEU A 409 13.29 -23.61 -4.75
CA LEU A 409 12.63 -24.72 -4.06
C LEU A 409 11.11 -24.64 -4.18
N VAL A 410 10.51 -23.47 -3.90
CA VAL A 410 9.04 -23.28 -3.95
C VAL A 410 8.51 -23.51 -5.36
N LEU A 411 9.18 -22.97 -6.39
CA LEU A 411 8.77 -23.15 -7.78
C LEU A 411 8.91 -24.60 -8.24
N ASP A 412 9.97 -25.30 -7.86
CA ASP A 412 10.14 -26.73 -8.16
C ASP A 412 9.05 -27.58 -7.50
N VAL A 413 8.73 -27.31 -6.24
CA VAL A 413 7.65 -28.01 -5.53
C VAL A 413 6.30 -27.73 -6.19
N TYR A 414 6.01 -26.47 -6.53
CA TYR A 414 4.77 -26.10 -7.19
C TYR A 414 4.60 -26.81 -8.53
N ARG A 415 5.64 -26.82 -9.35
CA ARG A 415 5.65 -27.54 -10.64
C ARG A 415 5.43 -29.04 -10.45
N ASP A 416 6.08 -29.65 -9.45
CA ASP A 416 5.93 -31.10 -9.19
C ASP A 416 4.50 -31.48 -8.75
N LEU A 417 3.84 -30.61 -7.96
CA LEU A 417 2.49 -30.85 -7.46
C LEU A 417 1.40 -30.56 -8.51
N THR A 418 1.58 -29.50 -9.30
CA THR A 418 0.52 -29.01 -10.20
C THR A 418 0.73 -29.37 -11.66
N GLY A 419 1.96 -29.72 -12.05
CA GLY A 419 2.34 -29.92 -13.45
C GLY A 419 2.45 -28.61 -14.26
N THR A 420 2.38 -27.45 -13.59
CA THR A 420 2.45 -26.12 -14.22
C THR A 420 3.59 -25.29 -13.61
N GLU A 421 4.15 -24.38 -14.41
CA GLU A 421 5.17 -23.45 -13.88
C GLU A 421 4.51 -22.36 -13.04
N GLY A 422 5.08 -22.11 -11.86
CA GLY A 422 4.70 -20.97 -11.04
C GLY A 422 5.21 -19.67 -11.66
N LYS A 423 4.44 -18.60 -11.53
CA LYS A 423 4.82 -17.27 -12.02
C LYS A 423 5.38 -16.44 -10.89
N ILE A 424 6.59 -15.87 -11.08
CA ILE A 424 7.08 -14.85 -10.16
C ILE A 424 6.50 -13.49 -10.52
N ASP A 425 6.16 -12.71 -9.51
CA ASP A 425 5.63 -11.36 -9.66
C ASP A 425 6.21 -10.41 -8.61
N ALA A 426 5.97 -9.13 -8.78
CA ALA A 426 6.40 -8.10 -7.87
C ALA A 426 5.35 -6.99 -7.82
N THR A 427 5.21 -6.34 -6.67
CA THR A 427 4.22 -5.28 -6.49
C THR A 427 4.85 -3.92 -6.24
N HIS A 428 4.21 -2.87 -6.73
CA HIS A 428 4.55 -1.48 -6.37
C HIS A 428 3.80 -1.01 -5.09
N GLY A 429 3.10 -1.91 -4.41
CA GLY A 429 2.59 -1.78 -3.05
C GLY A 429 3.66 -2.12 -2.01
N GLY A 430 3.34 -1.96 -0.72
CA GLY A 430 4.16 -2.42 0.40
C GLY A 430 3.75 -3.83 0.83
N LEU A 431 4.69 -4.59 1.38
CA LEU A 431 4.46 -5.86 2.07
C LEU A 431 5.40 -5.94 3.28
N GLU A 432 5.00 -6.65 4.32
CA GLU A 432 5.80 -6.85 5.54
C GLU A 432 7.15 -7.51 5.27
N CYS A 433 7.28 -8.27 4.17
CA CYS A 433 8.56 -8.85 3.72
C CYS A 433 9.70 -7.83 3.65
N GLY A 434 9.42 -6.58 3.27
CA GLY A 434 10.42 -5.51 3.25
C GLY A 434 10.99 -5.22 4.65
N LEU A 435 10.14 -5.19 5.67
CA LEU A 435 10.53 -4.98 7.06
C LEU A 435 11.32 -6.16 7.63
N PHE A 436 10.92 -7.39 7.32
CA PHE A 436 11.66 -8.58 7.75
C PHE A 436 13.07 -8.63 7.12
N ILE A 437 13.20 -8.30 5.84
CA ILE A 437 14.50 -8.28 5.13
C ILE A 437 15.43 -7.22 5.72
N GLU A 438 14.90 -6.05 6.09
CA GLU A 438 15.69 -5.01 6.76
C GLU A 438 16.17 -5.47 8.15
N LYS A 439 15.29 -6.12 8.92
CA LYS A 439 15.58 -6.55 10.31
C LYS A 439 16.42 -7.82 10.40
N ILE A 440 16.36 -8.70 9.40
CA ILE A 440 17.05 -10.00 9.40
C ILE A 440 18.05 -10.04 8.23
N PRO A 441 19.31 -9.64 8.44
CA PRO A 441 20.29 -9.64 7.36
C PRO A 441 20.48 -11.02 6.71
N GLY A 442 20.41 -11.07 5.39
CA GLY A 442 20.56 -12.31 4.60
C GLY A 442 19.30 -13.18 4.55
N LEU A 443 18.14 -12.64 4.92
CA LEU A 443 16.86 -13.33 4.78
C LEU A 443 16.51 -13.52 3.29
N ASP A 444 16.18 -14.76 2.92
CA ASP A 444 15.60 -15.14 1.63
C ASP A 444 14.09 -15.29 1.80
N ALA A 445 13.30 -14.52 1.09
CA ALA A 445 11.86 -14.44 1.28
C ALA A 445 11.09 -14.71 -0.02
N ILE A 446 9.88 -15.25 0.15
CA ILE A 446 8.88 -15.40 -0.90
C ILE A 446 7.49 -15.24 -0.29
N SER A 447 6.59 -14.56 -0.98
CA SER A 447 5.18 -14.49 -0.60
C SER A 447 4.32 -15.31 -1.55
N LEU A 448 3.39 -16.05 -0.99
CA LEU A 448 2.45 -16.91 -1.69
C LEU A 448 1.13 -17.00 -0.90
N GLY A 449 0.07 -17.42 -1.53
CA GLY A 449 -1.22 -17.57 -0.85
C GLY A 449 -2.27 -18.23 -1.74
N PRO A 450 -3.43 -18.56 -1.17
CA PRO A 450 -4.55 -19.11 -1.90
C PRO A 450 -5.31 -18.04 -2.67
N GLU A 451 -6.19 -18.46 -3.54
CA GLU A 451 -7.09 -17.60 -4.30
C GLU A 451 -8.09 -16.89 -3.38
N LEU A 452 -7.95 -15.58 -3.28
CA LEU A 452 -8.84 -14.66 -2.58
C LEU A 452 -9.38 -13.64 -3.58
N HIS A 453 -10.66 -13.32 -3.48
CA HIS A 453 -11.29 -12.33 -4.35
C HIS A 453 -11.95 -11.24 -3.54
N ASP A 454 -11.96 -10.02 -4.10
CA ASP A 454 -12.64 -8.86 -3.55
C ASP A 454 -12.23 -8.55 -2.09
N VAL A 455 -10.97 -8.79 -1.72
CA VAL A 455 -10.44 -8.49 -0.37
C VAL A 455 -10.76 -7.05 0.04
N HIS A 456 -10.76 -6.78 1.34
CA HIS A 456 -11.11 -5.48 1.93
C HIS A 456 -12.55 -5.01 1.60
N SER A 457 -13.43 -5.93 1.18
CA SER A 457 -14.82 -5.61 0.86
C SER A 457 -15.80 -6.63 1.43
N VAL A 458 -17.07 -6.27 1.44
CA VAL A 458 -18.17 -7.17 1.84
C VAL A 458 -18.42 -8.33 0.86
N ARG A 459 -17.67 -8.39 -0.25
CA ARG A 459 -17.72 -9.47 -1.25
C ARG A 459 -16.52 -10.39 -1.15
N GLU A 460 -15.66 -10.19 -0.18
CA GLU A 460 -14.48 -11.01 0.05
C GLU A 460 -14.84 -12.49 0.14
N ARG A 461 -14.09 -13.31 -0.59
CA ARG A 461 -14.30 -14.76 -0.62
C ARG A 461 -12.99 -15.50 -0.84
N LEU A 462 -12.88 -16.65 -0.17
CA LEU A 462 -11.72 -17.53 -0.19
C LEU A 462 -12.06 -18.84 -0.91
N SER A 463 -11.19 -19.28 -1.81
CA SER A 463 -11.32 -20.54 -2.52
C SER A 463 -10.89 -21.74 -1.65
N VAL A 464 -11.81 -22.68 -1.42
CA VAL A 464 -11.54 -23.91 -0.66
C VAL A 464 -10.54 -24.82 -1.40
N PRO A 465 -10.69 -25.11 -2.69
CA PRO A 465 -9.72 -25.96 -3.40
C PRO A 465 -8.32 -25.34 -3.50
N SER A 466 -8.25 -24.01 -3.65
CA SER A 466 -6.96 -23.32 -3.67
C SER A 466 -6.26 -23.36 -2.30
N THR A 467 -7.03 -23.18 -1.23
CA THR A 467 -6.51 -23.32 0.15
C THR A 467 -5.91 -24.72 0.37
N GLU A 468 -6.55 -25.78 -0.12
CA GLU A 468 -6.02 -27.15 -0.02
C GLU A 468 -4.68 -27.30 -0.76
N ARG A 469 -4.58 -26.82 -2.00
CA ARG A 469 -3.36 -26.91 -2.81
C ARG A 469 -2.21 -26.07 -2.25
N VAL A 470 -2.49 -24.85 -1.79
CA VAL A 470 -1.45 -23.99 -1.20
C VAL A 470 -0.97 -24.55 0.13
N TYR A 471 -1.86 -25.08 0.97
CA TYR A 471 -1.46 -25.78 2.18
C TYR A 471 -0.55 -26.98 1.89
N GLU A 472 -0.88 -27.79 0.88
CA GLU A 472 -0.06 -28.91 0.43
C GLU A 472 1.30 -28.45 -0.08
N LEU A 473 1.34 -27.33 -0.85
CA LEU A 473 2.57 -26.70 -1.32
C LEU A 473 3.48 -26.32 -0.16
N VAL A 474 2.96 -25.62 0.84
CA VAL A 474 3.74 -25.20 2.02
C VAL A 474 4.27 -26.42 2.76
N CYS A 475 3.44 -27.45 3.01
CA CYS A 475 3.84 -28.67 3.66
C CYS A 475 4.97 -29.40 2.89
N GLU A 476 4.90 -29.46 1.57
CA GLU A 476 5.93 -30.10 0.75
C GLU A 476 7.22 -29.29 0.69
N VAL A 477 7.15 -27.95 0.66
CA VAL A 477 8.33 -27.08 0.80
C VAL A 477 9.03 -27.34 2.13
N LEU A 478 8.29 -27.43 3.24
CA LEU A 478 8.86 -27.75 4.55
C LEU A 478 9.52 -29.13 4.55
N ARG A 479 8.87 -30.13 3.94
CA ARG A 479 9.39 -31.50 3.83
C ARG A 479 10.70 -31.57 3.02
N ARG A 480 10.89 -30.73 2.01
CA ARG A 480 12.11 -30.66 1.18
C ARG A 480 13.18 -29.72 1.76
N SER A 481 12.89 -28.99 2.82
CA SER A 481 13.80 -28.03 3.46
C SER A 481 14.68 -28.68 4.54
N ARG A 482 15.41 -29.71 4.19
CA ARG A 482 16.29 -30.46 5.10
C ARG A 482 17.71 -29.90 5.17
#